data_8c4cbd7567dbe0a896ad11040bbc8d71
#
_entry.id   8c4cbd7567dbe0a896ad11040bbc8d71
#
_cell.length_a   1.000
_cell.length_b   1.000
_cell.length_c   1.000
_cell.angle_alpha   90.00
_cell.angle_beta   90.00
_cell.angle_gamma   90.00
#
_symmetry.space_group_name_H-M   'P 1'
#
loop_
_entity.id
_entity.type
_entity.pdbx_description
1 polymer ?
#
loop_
_entity_poly.entity_id
_entity_poly.type
_entity_poly.pdbx_seq_one_letter_code
_entity_poly.pdbx_strand_id
1 'polypeptide(L)'
;TQALAAADTTNAQLEGDDAATTATTPTVRLGNICQISYKVPRVTGTQRAVEHAGRDDELAYQEMLKGLELKRDMEAILVGTNQAKVTGNDTTARKTASVLSWIKSNTSKGSGGSDPSAADGPSPRPT
;
A
#
# COMPACT_ATOMS: atom_id res chain seq x y z
N THR A 1 -15.74 -6.54 3.45
CA THR A 1 -16.82 -6.81 4.43
C THR A 1 -18.02 -5.96 4.09
N GLN A 2 -19.17 -6.59 4.01
CA GLN A 2 -20.45 -5.88 3.86
C GLN A 2 -20.86 -5.33 5.23
N ALA A 3 -21.16 -4.04 5.30
CA ALA A 3 -21.69 -3.45 6.52
C ALA A 3 -23.18 -3.85 6.70
N LEU A 4 -23.59 -4.02 7.95
CA LEU A 4 -24.99 -4.14 8.28
C LEU A 4 -25.71 -2.82 7.93
N ALA A 5 -26.92 -2.92 7.39
CA ALA A 5 -27.78 -1.75 7.22
C ALA A 5 -28.13 -1.15 8.58
N ALA A 6 -28.41 0.14 8.59
CA ALA A 6 -28.93 0.80 9.79
C ALA A 6 -30.26 0.14 10.22
N ALA A 7 -30.56 0.20 11.52
CA ALA A 7 -31.86 -0.28 12.01
C ALA A 7 -33.01 0.48 11.35
N ASP A 8 -33.95 -0.27 10.80
CA ASP A 8 -35.17 0.28 10.20
C ASP A 8 -36.34 0.07 11.18
N THR A 9 -36.96 1.16 11.58
CA THR A 9 -38.13 1.19 12.48
C THR A 9 -39.46 1.20 11.72
N THR A 10 -39.40 1.23 10.38
CA THR A 10 -40.58 1.36 9.49
C THR A 10 -40.89 0.06 8.70
N ASN A 11 -40.30 -1.04 9.10
CA ASN A 11 -40.40 -2.33 8.43
C ASN A 11 -41.70 -3.14 8.77
N ALA A 12 -42.66 -2.51 9.41
CA ALA A 12 -43.96 -3.14 9.65
C ALA A 12 -44.73 -3.37 8.33
N GLN A 13 -45.28 -4.56 8.15
CA GLN A 13 -46.00 -4.95 6.94
C GLN A 13 -47.50 -5.10 7.24
N LEU A 14 -48.31 -4.88 6.24
CA LEU A 14 -49.75 -5.15 6.33
C LEU A 14 -49.98 -6.68 6.30
N GLU A 15 -50.96 -7.15 7.05
CA GLU A 15 -51.36 -8.54 7.06
C GLU A 15 -51.94 -8.93 5.70
N GLY A 16 -51.36 -9.95 5.04
CA GLY A 16 -51.77 -10.44 3.72
C GLY A 16 -51.13 -9.72 2.53
N ASP A 17 -50.16 -8.81 2.76
CA ASP A 17 -49.43 -8.17 1.67
C ASP A 17 -48.19 -9.01 1.26
N ASP A 18 -47.79 -8.90 -0.01
CA ASP A 18 -46.58 -9.56 -0.53
C ASP A 18 -45.31 -8.89 0.00
N ALA A 19 -44.39 -9.71 0.47
CA ALA A 19 -43.11 -9.22 0.99
C ALA A 19 -42.26 -8.57 -0.12
N ALA A 20 -41.91 -7.30 0.06
CA ALA A 20 -41.00 -6.61 -0.84
C ALA A 20 -39.60 -7.20 -0.77
N THR A 21 -38.97 -7.48 -1.93
CA THR A 21 -37.60 -7.96 -2.02
C THR A 21 -36.62 -6.80 -1.90
N THR A 22 -35.71 -6.88 -0.94
CA THR A 22 -34.59 -5.92 -0.81
C THR A 22 -33.37 -6.44 -1.55
N ALA A 23 -32.85 -5.64 -2.49
CA ALA A 23 -31.65 -5.99 -3.22
C ALA A 23 -30.43 -5.97 -2.27
N THR A 24 -29.63 -7.03 -2.31
CA THR A 24 -28.37 -7.10 -1.55
C THR A 24 -27.29 -6.29 -2.23
N THR A 25 -26.57 -5.45 -1.47
CA THR A 25 -25.42 -4.71 -1.99
C THR A 25 -24.24 -5.66 -2.19
N PRO A 26 -23.71 -5.81 -3.41
CA PRO A 26 -22.56 -6.69 -3.64
C PRO A 26 -21.30 -6.14 -2.95
N THR A 27 -20.42 -7.06 -2.53
CA THR A 27 -19.11 -6.67 -1.97
C THR A 27 -18.20 -6.10 -3.05
N VAL A 28 -17.49 -5.03 -2.72
CA VAL A 28 -16.49 -4.41 -3.61
C VAL A 28 -15.14 -5.10 -3.44
N ARG A 29 -14.53 -5.52 -4.54
CA ARG A 29 -13.18 -6.06 -4.56
C ARG A 29 -12.16 -4.93 -4.60
N LEU A 30 -11.25 -4.91 -3.64
CA LEU A 30 -10.13 -3.97 -3.58
C LEU A 30 -8.84 -4.65 -4.07
N GLY A 31 -7.95 -3.89 -4.68
CA GLY A 31 -6.68 -4.39 -5.19
C GLY A 31 -5.55 -3.36 -5.05
N ASN A 32 -4.35 -3.82 -4.70
CA ASN A 32 -3.13 -3.02 -4.71
C ASN A 32 -2.28 -3.39 -5.93
N ILE A 33 -1.28 -2.58 -6.23
CA ILE A 33 -0.37 -2.76 -7.37
C ILE A 33 1.01 -3.13 -6.85
N CYS A 34 1.62 -4.16 -7.43
CA CYS A 34 2.98 -4.54 -7.08
C CYS A 34 3.97 -3.52 -7.67
N GLN A 35 4.85 -2.99 -6.83
CA GLN A 35 5.95 -2.12 -7.22
C GLN A 35 7.20 -2.97 -7.49
N ILE A 36 7.97 -2.58 -8.48
CA ILE A 36 9.30 -3.12 -8.73
C ILE A 36 10.31 -2.13 -8.16
N SER A 37 11.12 -2.58 -7.23
CA SER A 37 12.19 -1.78 -6.63
C SER A 37 13.52 -2.48 -6.82
N TYR A 38 14.57 -1.73 -7.14
CA TYR A 38 15.90 -2.28 -7.29
C TYR A 38 16.98 -1.31 -6.77
N LYS A 39 18.11 -1.86 -6.37
CA LYS A 39 19.35 -1.13 -6.12
C LYS A 39 20.49 -1.89 -6.75
N VAL A 40 21.39 -1.18 -7.41
CA VAL A 40 22.52 -1.77 -8.12
C VAL A 40 23.80 -1.40 -7.40
N PRO A 41 24.57 -2.36 -6.86
CA PRO A 41 25.91 -2.09 -6.37
C PRO A 41 26.84 -1.84 -7.57
N ARG A 42 27.78 -0.93 -7.42
CA ARG A 42 28.81 -0.67 -8.43
C ARG A 42 30.16 -0.57 -7.75
N VAL A 43 31.09 -1.43 -8.14
CA VAL A 43 32.48 -1.44 -7.69
C VAL A 43 33.39 -1.43 -8.93
N THR A 44 34.44 -0.63 -8.90
CA THR A 44 35.39 -0.56 -10.01
C THR A 44 36.27 -1.81 -10.05
N GLY A 45 36.71 -2.19 -11.24
CA GLY A 45 37.62 -3.35 -11.40
C GLY A 45 38.91 -3.21 -10.62
N THR A 46 39.49 -2.01 -10.57
CA THR A 46 40.69 -1.70 -9.80
C THR A 46 40.49 -1.94 -8.29
N GLN A 47 39.34 -1.54 -7.76
CA GLN A 47 39.02 -1.74 -6.35
C GLN A 47 38.83 -3.23 -6.00
N ARG A 48 38.34 -4.03 -6.91
CA ARG A 48 38.23 -5.49 -6.73
C ARG A 48 39.60 -6.20 -6.82
N ALA A 49 40.53 -5.63 -7.59
CA ALA A 49 41.85 -6.23 -7.79
C ALA A 49 42.85 -5.93 -6.63
N VAL A 50 42.54 -4.94 -5.79
CA VAL A 50 43.39 -4.57 -4.65
C VAL A 50 42.87 -5.30 -3.40
N GLU A 51 43.81 -5.97 -2.69
CA GLU A 51 43.48 -6.58 -1.40
C GLU A 51 43.17 -5.50 -0.35
N HIS A 52 42.06 -5.66 0.30
CA HIS A 52 41.60 -4.79 1.37
C HIS A 52 41.72 -5.47 2.73
N ALA A 53 42.33 -4.84 3.69
CA ALA A 53 42.39 -5.36 5.06
C ALA A 53 40.94 -5.47 5.63
N GLY A 54 40.54 -6.68 6.02
CA GLY A 54 39.29 -6.93 6.69
C GLY A 54 38.06 -7.20 5.77
N ARG A 55 38.25 -7.27 4.44
CA ARG A 55 37.19 -7.63 3.50
C ARG A 55 37.75 -8.48 2.36
N ASP A 56 37.18 -9.65 2.12
CA ASP A 56 37.62 -10.55 1.05
C ASP A 56 37.07 -10.13 -0.32
N ASP A 57 35.82 -9.66 -0.40
CA ASP A 57 35.19 -9.17 -1.63
C ASP A 57 34.34 -7.92 -1.36
N GLU A 58 34.76 -6.80 -1.92
CA GLU A 58 34.04 -5.54 -1.80
C GLU A 58 32.68 -5.58 -2.49
N LEU A 59 32.55 -6.33 -3.61
CA LEU A 59 31.27 -6.44 -4.32
C LEU A 59 30.23 -7.17 -3.47
N ALA A 60 30.60 -8.30 -2.86
CA ALA A 60 29.70 -9.07 -2.00
C ALA A 60 29.26 -8.24 -0.77
N TYR A 61 30.15 -7.44 -0.21
CA TYR A 61 29.82 -6.54 0.87
C TYR A 61 28.82 -5.45 0.45
N GLN A 62 29.03 -4.83 -0.71
CA GLN A 62 28.13 -3.83 -1.26
C GLN A 62 26.76 -4.42 -1.63
N GLU A 63 26.71 -5.65 -2.14
CA GLU A 63 25.44 -6.36 -2.39
C GLU A 63 24.64 -6.57 -1.11
N MET A 64 25.29 -6.98 -0.04
CA MET A 64 24.66 -7.15 1.27
C MET A 64 24.09 -5.82 1.78
N LEU A 65 24.87 -4.73 1.70
CA LEU A 65 24.42 -3.40 2.10
C LEU A 65 23.23 -2.93 1.26
N LYS A 66 23.29 -3.09 -0.07
CA LYS A 66 22.20 -2.72 -0.96
C LYS A 66 20.94 -3.56 -0.72
N GLY A 67 21.10 -4.82 -0.35
CA GLY A 67 19.98 -5.66 0.07
C GLY A 67 19.29 -5.17 1.35
N LEU A 68 20.05 -4.73 2.35
CA LEU A 68 19.50 -4.14 3.57
C LEU A 68 18.83 -2.78 3.30
N GLU A 69 19.45 -1.93 2.49
CA GLU A 69 18.86 -0.66 2.06
C GLU A 69 17.54 -0.87 1.32
N LEU A 70 17.48 -1.86 0.42
CA LEU A 70 16.26 -2.17 -0.34
C LEU A 70 15.11 -2.62 0.59
N LYS A 71 15.41 -3.44 1.59
CA LYS A 71 14.41 -3.83 2.60
C LYS A 71 13.88 -2.63 3.38
N ARG A 72 14.75 -1.72 3.78
CA ARG A 72 14.35 -0.47 4.45
C ARG A 72 13.49 0.43 3.56
N ASP A 73 13.83 0.52 2.28
CA ASP A 73 13.03 1.28 1.31
C ASP A 73 11.63 0.66 1.15
N MET A 74 11.54 -0.67 1.08
CA MET A 74 10.25 -1.37 1.00
C MET A 74 9.40 -1.13 2.26
N GLU A 75 10.00 -1.21 3.43
CA GLU A 75 9.32 -0.91 4.69
C GLU A 75 8.85 0.54 4.75
N ALA A 76 9.71 1.49 4.39
CA ALA A 76 9.36 2.91 4.33
C ALA A 76 8.20 3.18 3.36
N ILE A 77 8.18 2.54 2.20
CA ILE A 77 7.09 2.68 1.22
C ILE A 77 5.78 2.14 1.78
N LEU A 78 5.81 0.99 2.45
CA LEU A 78 4.60 0.35 2.96
C LEU A 78 4.02 1.04 4.19
N VAL A 79 4.86 1.49 5.12
CA VAL A 79 4.43 1.98 6.44
C VAL A 79 4.79 3.45 6.67
N GLY A 80 5.96 3.88 6.21
CA GLY A 80 6.52 5.21 6.53
C GLY A 80 6.06 6.33 5.61
N THR A 81 5.51 6.03 4.44
CA THR A 81 5.07 7.04 3.46
C THR A 81 3.55 7.01 3.28
N ASN A 82 3.03 8.10 2.74
CA ASN A 82 1.62 8.22 2.39
C ASN A 82 1.43 8.07 0.88
N GLN A 83 2.02 7.01 0.31
CA GLN A 83 2.02 6.77 -1.14
C GLN A 83 0.70 6.18 -1.61
N ALA A 84 0.10 6.82 -2.63
CA ALA A 84 -1.04 6.25 -3.36
C ALA A 84 -0.58 5.19 -4.38
N LYS A 85 -1.48 4.26 -4.74
CA LYS A 85 -1.21 3.34 -5.85
C LYS A 85 -1.16 4.09 -7.18
N VAL A 86 -0.22 3.71 -8.03
CA VAL A 86 -0.08 4.23 -9.39
C VAL A 86 -0.01 3.06 -10.36
N THR A 87 -0.96 3.02 -11.29
CA THR A 87 -0.93 2.07 -12.39
C THR A 87 0.16 2.50 -13.36
N GLY A 88 1.19 1.68 -13.55
CA GLY A 88 2.28 2.00 -14.46
C GLY A 88 1.85 2.01 -15.93
N ASN A 89 2.61 2.75 -16.73
CA ASN A 89 2.59 2.76 -18.18
C ASN A 89 4.03 2.82 -18.71
N ASP A 90 4.22 3.03 -20.01
CA ASP A 90 5.55 3.05 -20.62
C ASP A 90 6.47 4.17 -20.10
N THR A 91 5.93 5.21 -19.51
CA THR A 91 6.68 6.37 -18.98
C THR A 91 6.60 6.53 -17.47
N THR A 92 5.67 5.85 -16.82
CA THR A 92 5.40 5.98 -15.38
C THR A 92 5.58 4.65 -14.67
N ALA A 93 6.46 4.59 -13.68
CA ALA A 93 6.67 3.40 -12.87
C ALA A 93 5.43 3.08 -12.01
N ARG A 94 5.12 1.79 -11.88
CA ARG A 94 4.08 1.31 -10.96
C ARG A 94 4.49 1.58 -9.53
N LYS A 95 3.55 2.06 -8.71
CA LYS A 95 3.74 2.26 -7.27
C LYS A 95 2.69 1.52 -6.48
N THR A 96 3.12 0.87 -5.41
CA THR A 96 2.22 0.24 -4.45
C THR A 96 1.64 1.29 -3.50
N ALA A 97 0.38 1.14 -3.14
CA ALA A 97 -0.21 1.99 -2.10
C ALA A 97 0.30 1.60 -0.73
N SER A 98 0.62 2.59 0.10
CA SER A 98 0.98 2.40 1.50
C SER A 98 -0.23 1.99 2.35
N VAL A 99 0.01 1.44 3.53
CA VAL A 99 -1.05 1.09 4.48
C VAL A 99 -1.90 2.31 4.86
N LEU A 100 -1.27 3.48 4.99
CA LEU A 100 -1.97 4.71 5.34
C LEU A 100 -2.97 5.16 4.28
N SER A 101 -2.69 4.93 3.00
CA SER A 101 -3.61 5.26 1.90
C SER A 101 -4.74 4.23 1.71
N TRP A 102 -4.65 3.07 2.37
CA TRP A 102 -5.66 2.01 2.33
C TRP A 102 -6.71 2.13 3.43
N ILE A 103 -6.29 2.55 4.63
CA ILE A 103 -7.16 2.60 5.80
C ILE A 103 -7.98 3.90 5.74
N LYS A 104 -9.29 3.75 5.54
CA LYS A 104 -10.24 4.87 5.45
C LYS A 104 -11.10 5.04 6.69
N SER A 105 -11.37 3.97 7.43
CA SER A 105 -12.27 3.98 8.59
C SER A 105 -11.56 3.46 9.84
N ASN A 106 -12.12 3.76 11.02
CA ASN A 106 -11.56 3.38 12.32
C ASN A 106 -10.13 3.91 12.53
N THR A 107 -9.94 5.18 12.18
CA THR A 107 -8.65 5.85 12.26
C THR A 107 -8.66 6.88 13.39
N SER A 108 -7.56 6.93 14.15
CA SER A 108 -7.28 8.04 15.06
C SER A 108 -6.33 9.02 14.37
N LYS A 109 -6.74 10.26 14.22
CA LYS A 109 -6.02 11.30 13.48
C LYS A 109 -5.67 12.47 14.39
N GLY A 110 -4.53 13.09 14.16
CA GLY A 110 -4.18 14.36 14.74
C GLY A 110 -5.07 15.49 14.22
N SER A 111 -4.96 16.65 14.84
CA SER A 111 -5.68 17.86 14.41
C SER A 111 -5.32 18.20 12.95
N GLY A 112 -6.32 18.32 12.09
CA GLY A 112 -6.14 18.62 10.66
C GLY A 112 -5.97 17.41 9.75
N GLY A 113 -5.75 16.20 10.30
CA GLY A 113 -5.64 14.99 9.48
C GLY A 113 -6.99 14.54 8.94
N SER A 114 -7.02 14.05 7.69
CA SER A 114 -8.21 13.48 7.07
C SER A 114 -7.95 12.08 6.50
N ASP A 115 -9.02 11.36 6.18
CA ASP A 115 -8.92 10.03 5.57
C ASP A 115 -8.72 10.12 4.07
N PRO A 116 -8.15 9.09 3.43
CA PRO A 116 -8.07 9.03 1.97
C PRO A 116 -9.47 9.07 1.35
N SER A 117 -9.57 9.60 0.14
CA SER A 117 -10.85 9.76 -0.57
C SER A 117 -11.57 8.43 -0.81
N ALA A 118 -10.83 7.35 -0.97
CA ALA A 118 -11.35 5.99 -1.15
C ALA A 118 -10.46 4.97 -0.41
N ALA A 119 -11.04 3.83 -0.07
CA ALA A 119 -10.39 2.75 0.67
C ALA A 119 -9.56 1.80 -0.21
N ASP A 120 -9.28 2.14 -1.45
CA ASP A 120 -8.56 1.30 -2.42
C ASP A 120 -7.15 1.83 -2.74
N GLY A 121 -6.65 2.77 -1.95
CA GLY A 121 -5.33 3.38 -2.12
C GLY A 121 -5.15 4.27 -3.36
N PRO A 122 -6.21 4.85 -3.98
CA PRO A 122 -6.06 5.68 -5.18
C PRO A 122 -5.55 7.09 -4.87
N SER A 123 -5.61 7.49 -3.63
CA SER A 123 -5.15 8.80 -3.16
C SER A 123 -4.34 8.67 -1.88
N PRO A 124 -3.36 9.55 -1.66
CA PRO A 124 -2.68 9.62 -0.38
C PRO A 124 -3.65 10.08 0.72
N ARG A 125 -3.34 9.72 1.96
CA ARG A 125 -4.04 10.31 3.11
C ARG A 125 -3.55 11.76 3.26
N PRO A 126 -4.43 12.75 3.30
CA PRO A 126 -4.04 14.11 3.65
C PRO A 126 -3.47 14.18 5.07
N THR A 127 -2.34 14.85 5.24
CA THR A 127 -1.63 15.03 6.51
C THR A 127 -2.03 16.34 7.18
#